data_ff8d16677933d3973b5b3ed5015c657b
#
_entry.id   ff8d16677933d3973b5b3ed5015c657b
#
_cell.length_a   1.000
_cell.length_b   1.000
_cell.length_c   1.000
_cell.angle_alpha   90.00
_cell.angle_beta   90.00
_cell.angle_gamma   90.00
#
_symmetry.space_group_name_H-M   'P 1'
#
loop_
_entity.id
_entity.type
_entity.pdbx_description
1 polymer ?
#
loop_
_entity_poly.entity_id
_entity_poly.type
_entity_poly.pdbx_seq_one_letter_code
_entity_poly.pdbx_strand_id
1 'polypeptide(L)'
;MLYTIIDTTLCRERAIDPLALAQACLRGGAEWLQVRGKDDSSASFTILTDRIVAAAHDAGRKVIVNDRADIARLCRADGVHVGQTDLPVAEVRGIVGPDAIVGLSTHDRAQVDAALATDATYLAVGPIFSTVTKDTGYTARGLELVSYAAGRGKPVVAIGGITLERAASVVAAGASALAVISDILVGDDAEARVRAFVAVLPPNPFKVY
;
A
#
# COMPACT_ATOMS: atom_id res chain seq x y z
N MET A 1 2.52 4.51 -10.40
CA MET A 1 1.44 3.53 -10.09
C MET A 1 0.66 3.99 -8.86
N LEU A 2 -0.66 3.76 -8.83
CA LEU A 2 -1.48 3.97 -7.62
C LEU A 2 -1.64 2.66 -6.84
N TYR A 3 -1.44 2.75 -5.54
CA TYR A 3 -1.57 1.68 -4.56
C TYR A 3 -2.61 2.12 -3.51
N THR A 4 -3.86 1.69 -3.63
CA THR A 4 -4.93 2.09 -2.72
C THR A 4 -4.98 1.18 -1.50
N ILE A 5 -5.15 1.75 -0.31
CA ILE A 5 -5.25 0.98 0.93
C ILE A 5 -6.70 1.00 1.42
N ILE A 6 -7.28 -0.19 1.49
CA ILE A 6 -8.63 -0.44 2.04
C ILE A 6 -8.45 -0.70 3.54
N ASP A 7 -8.62 0.36 4.32
CA ASP A 7 -8.50 0.32 5.78
C ASP A 7 -9.88 0.09 6.40
N THR A 8 -10.07 -1.05 7.04
CA THR A 8 -11.38 -1.45 7.58
C THR A 8 -11.84 -0.59 8.73
N THR A 9 -10.91 -0.05 9.54
CA THR A 9 -11.24 0.87 10.63
C THR A 9 -11.80 2.17 10.07
N LEU A 10 -11.12 2.77 9.08
CA LEU A 10 -11.59 3.98 8.42
C LEU A 10 -12.91 3.74 7.67
N CYS A 11 -13.07 2.58 7.03
CA CYS A 11 -14.33 2.21 6.37
C CYS A 11 -15.48 2.16 7.38
N ARG A 12 -15.25 1.57 8.55
CA ARG A 12 -16.24 1.47 9.63
C ARG A 12 -16.63 2.85 10.16
N GLU A 13 -15.64 3.72 10.40
CA GLU A 13 -15.86 5.10 10.87
C GLU A 13 -16.70 5.93 9.89
N ARG A 14 -16.60 5.63 8.60
CA ARG A 14 -17.33 6.34 7.53
C ARG A 14 -18.56 5.61 7.01
N ALA A 15 -18.96 4.50 7.64
CA ALA A 15 -20.05 3.64 7.20
C ALA A 15 -19.94 3.19 5.72
N ILE A 16 -18.72 2.89 5.27
CA ILE A 16 -18.40 2.42 3.92
C ILE A 16 -18.19 0.90 3.96
N ASP A 17 -18.79 0.16 3.02
CA ASP A 17 -18.45 -1.25 2.81
C ASP A 17 -17.06 -1.40 2.20
N PRO A 18 -16.09 -2.07 2.87
CA PRO A 18 -14.73 -2.22 2.37
C PRO A 18 -14.64 -2.94 1.02
N LEU A 19 -15.52 -3.91 0.75
CA LEU A 19 -15.54 -4.59 -0.54
C LEU A 19 -16.06 -3.68 -1.66
N ALA A 20 -17.11 -2.91 -1.40
CA ALA A 20 -17.62 -1.94 -2.37
C ALA A 20 -16.57 -0.87 -2.69
N LEU A 21 -15.82 -0.41 -1.68
CA LEU A 21 -14.70 0.52 -1.88
C LEU A 21 -13.59 -0.12 -2.74
N ALA A 22 -13.19 -1.34 -2.44
CA ALA A 22 -12.19 -2.07 -3.23
C ALA A 22 -12.61 -2.17 -4.70
N GLN A 23 -13.87 -2.54 -4.96
CA GLN A 23 -14.42 -2.62 -6.31
C GLN A 23 -14.44 -1.25 -7.02
N ALA A 24 -14.80 -0.17 -6.33
CA ALA A 24 -14.73 1.19 -6.88
C ALA A 24 -13.29 1.58 -7.24
N CYS A 25 -12.32 1.27 -6.37
CA CYS A 25 -10.90 1.48 -6.66
C CYS A 25 -10.44 0.71 -7.91
N LEU A 26 -10.85 -0.54 -8.06
CA LEU A 26 -10.54 -1.37 -9.22
C LEU A 26 -11.12 -0.77 -10.51
N ARG A 27 -12.39 -0.35 -10.50
CA ARG A 27 -13.02 0.31 -11.66
C ARG A 27 -12.35 1.66 -11.97
N GLY A 28 -11.87 2.38 -10.96
CA GLY A 28 -11.07 3.60 -11.12
C GLY A 28 -9.68 3.37 -11.72
N GLY A 29 -9.22 2.13 -11.79
CA GLY A 29 -7.95 1.75 -12.40
C GLY A 29 -6.80 1.57 -11.41
N ALA A 30 -7.07 1.46 -10.10
CA ALA A 30 -6.04 1.10 -9.13
C ALA A 30 -5.36 -0.22 -9.53
N GLU A 31 -4.04 -0.24 -9.53
CA GLU A 31 -3.28 -1.41 -9.97
C GLU A 31 -2.99 -2.37 -8.80
N TRP A 32 -2.78 -1.82 -7.61
CA TRP A 32 -2.61 -2.58 -6.39
C TRP A 32 -3.60 -2.12 -5.33
N LEU A 33 -4.14 -3.09 -4.60
CA LEU A 33 -4.91 -2.87 -3.37
C LEU A 33 -4.12 -3.39 -2.18
N GLN A 34 -4.20 -2.70 -1.03
CA GLN A 34 -3.82 -3.28 0.24
C GLN A 34 -5.07 -3.45 1.11
N VAL A 35 -5.23 -4.61 1.70
CA VAL A 35 -6.27 -4.84 2.71
C VAL A 35 -5.63 -4.70 4.10
N ARG A 36 -6.15 -3.76 4.90
CA ARG A 36 -5.66 -3.47 6.25
C ARG A 36 -6.79 -3.53 7.25
N GLY A 37 -6.71 -4.49 8.19
CA GLY A 37 -7.71 -4.74 9.23
C GLY A 37 -7.05 -5.01 10.58
N LYS A 38 -6.60 -3.94 11.26
CA LYS A 38 -5.86 -4.08 12.54
C LYS A 38 -6.74 -4.53 13.69
N ASP A 39 -8.01 -4.09 13.67
CA ASP A 39 -8.97 -4.35 14.76
C ASP A 39 -9.96 -5.47 14.42
N ASP A 40 -9.78 -6.11 13.26
CA ASP A 40 -10.66 -7.18 12.83
C ASP A 40 -10.23 -8.53 13.41
N SER A 41 -11.21 -9.40 13.68
CA SER A 41 -10.90 -10.80 14.00
C SER A 41 -10.24 -11.48 12.78
N SER A 42 -9.39 -12.47 13.03
CA SER A 42 -8.76 -13.24 11.94
C SER A 42 -9.80 -13.83 10.99
N ALA A 43 -10.95 -14.29 11.51
CA ALA A 43 -12.00 -14.87 10.70
C ALA A 43 -12.64 -13.84 9.75
N SER A 44 -13.07 -12.68 10.29
CA SER A 44 -13.69 -11.62 9.46
C SER A 44 -12.70 -11.04 8.46
N PHE A 45 -11.45 -10.83 8.87
CA PHE A 45 -10.40 -10.32 8.01
C PHE A 45 -10.06 -11.29 6.87
N THR A 46 -10.02 -12.60 7.14
CA THR A 46 -9.81 -13.63 6.11
C THR A 46 -10.95 -13.62 5.08
N ILE A 47 -12.22 -13.61 5.54
CA ILE A 47 -13.38 -13.59 4.64
C ILE A 47 -13.36 -12.35 3.74
N LEU A 48 -13.10 -11.17 4.30
CA LEU A 48 -13.02 -9.92 3.53
C LEU A 48 -11.87 -9.96 2.53
N THR A 49 -10.68 -10.39 2.97
CA THR A 49 -9.48 -10.48 2.14
C THR A 49 -9.71 -11.41 0.95
N ASP A 50 -10.27 -12.59 1.17
CA ASP A 50 -10.57 -13.55 0.12
C ASP A 50 -11.49 -12.98 -0.96
N ARG A 51 -12.55 -12.26 -0.56
CA ARG A 51 -13.48 -11.58 -1.47
C ARG A 51 -12.81 -10.45 -2.27
N ILE A 52 -11.93 -9.67 -1.64
CA ILE A 52 -11.18 -8.60 -2.31
C ILE A 52 -10.15 -9.20 -3.28
N VAL A 53 -9.47 -10.28 -2.89
CA VAL A 53 -8.51 -10.99 -3.76
C VAL A 53 -9.22 -11.51 -5.01
N ALA A 54 -10.38 -12.18 -4.86
CA ALA A 54 -11.16 -12.67 -5.99
C ALA A 54 -11.52 -11.52 -6.95
N ALA A 55 -12.08 -10.42 -6.43
CA ALA A 55 -12.46 -9.27 -7.26
C ALA A 55 -11.26 -8.60 -7.96
N ALA A 56 -10.11 -8.52 -7.29
CA ALA A 56 -8.91 -7.95 -7.87
C ALA A 56 -8.29 -8.85 -8.95
N HIS A 57 -8.23 -10.15 -8.72
CA HIS A 57 -7.72 -11.10 -9.69
C HIS A 57 -8.60 -11.17 -10.95
N ASP A 58 -9.93 -11.12 -10.81
CA ASP A 58 -10.86 -11.01 -11.93
C ASP A 58 -10.61 -9.74 -12.78
N ALA A 59 -10.15 -8.65 -12.13
CA ALA A 59 -9.76 -7.42 -12.80
C ALA A 59 -8.28 -7.40 -13.28
N GLY A 60 -7.52 -8.49 -13.11
CA GLY A 60 -6.09 -8.55 -13.44
C GLY A 60 -5.22 -7.64 -12.55
N ARG A 61 -5.63 -7.43 -11.30
CA ARG A 61 -4.96 -6.55 -10.32
C ARG A 61 -4.41 -7.35 -9.14
N LYS A 62 -3.53 -6.71 -8.35
CA LYS A 62 -2.83 -7.36 -7.25
C LYS A 62 -3.33 -6.91 -5.89
N VAL A 63 -3.30 -7.85 -4.93
CA VAL A 63 -3.68 -7.59 -3.53
C VAL A 63 -2.51 -7.89 -2.59
N ILE A 64 -2.24 -6.93 -1.71
CA ILE A 64 -1.26 -7.02 -0.64
C ILE A 64 -2.01 -7.04 0.69
N VAL A 65 -1.67 -7.94 1.58
CA VAL A 65 -2.25 -7.99 2.93
C VAL A 65 -1.33 -7.28 3.91
N ASN A 66 -1.90 -6.46 4.78
CA ASN A 66 -1.10 -5.75 5.79
C ASN A 66 -0.81 -6.66 6.98
N ASP A 67 0.46 -6.79 7.39
CA ASP A 67 1.04 -7.51 8.54
C ASP A 67 0.81 -9.04 8.56
N ARG A 68 -0.29 -9.53 8.07
CA ARG A 68 -0.78 -10.91 8.22
C ARG A 68 -0.32 -11.81 7.05
N ALA A 69 0.93 -12.28 7.12
CA ALA A 69 1.50 -13.21 6.14
C ALA A 69 0.72 -14.53 6.05
N ASP A 70 0.19 -15.02 7.15
CA ASP A 70 -0.67 -16.19 7.24
C ASP A 70 -1.96 -16.01 6.42
N ILE A 71 -2.65 -14.88 6.57
CA ILE A 71 -3.87 -14.58 5.81
C ILE A 71 -3.55 -14.32 4.34
N ALA A 72 -2.44 -13.63 4.03
CA ALA A 72 -1.99 -13.46 2.65
C ALA A 72 -1.82 -14.83 1.97
N ARG A 73 -1.20 -15.79 2.64
CA ARG A 73 -1.01 -17.15 2.14
C ARG A 73 -2.32 -17.91 1.97
N LEU A 74 -3.21 -17.86 2.98
CA LEU A 74 -4.52 -18.54 2.96
C LEU A 74 -5.42 -18.03 1.82
N CYS A 75 -5.50 -16.71 1.63
CA CYS A 75 -6.34 -16.09 0.61
C CYS A 75 -5.66 -16.02 -0.76
N ARG A 76 -4.44 -16.55 -0.92
CA ARG A 76 -3.66 -16.46 -2.18
C ARG A 76 -3.50 -15.01 -2.67
N ALA A 77 -3.34 -14.07 -1.75
CA ALA A 77 -2.99 -12.70 -2.10
C ALA A 77 -1.60 -12.65 -2.75
N ASP A 78 -1.34 -11.62 -3.54
CA ASP A 78 -0.07 -11.45 -4.27
C ASP A 78 1.11 -11.13 -3.36
N GLY A 79 0.84 -10.69 -2.14
CA GLY A 79 1.91 -10.37 -1.20
C GLY A 79 1.45 -9.87 0.15
N VAL A 80 2.44 -9.39 0.91
CA VAL A 80 2.25 -8.86 2.26
C VAL A 80 3.09 -7.61 2.46
N HIS A 81 2.59 -6.69 3.26
CA HIS A 81 3.31 -5.49 3.68
C HIS A 81 3.51 -5.50 5.19
N VAL A 82 4.74 -5.30 5.63
CA VAL A 82 5.11 -5.32 7.05
C VAL A 82 5.79 -4.02 7.49
N GLY A 83 5.67 -3.70 8.77
CA GLY A 83 6.36 -2.58 9.42
C GLY A 83 7.63 -3.04 10.14
N GLN A 84 8.23 -2.09 10.89
CA GLN A 84 9.50 -2.30 11.60
C GLN A 84 9.39 -3.21 12.83
N THR A 85 8.20 -3.38 13.37
CA THR A 85 7.91 -4.19 14.56
C THR A 85 7.19 -5.49 14.25
N ASP A 86 6.89 -5.74 12.97
CA ASP A 86 6.26 -6.96 12.51
C ASP A 86 7.32 -8.06 12.24
N LEU A 87 6.91 -9.18 11.66
CA LEU A 87 7.85 -10.24 11.28
C LEU A 87 8.92 -9.72 10.31
N PRO A 88 10.18 -10.12 10.47
CA PRO A 88 11.24 -9.79 9.52
C PRO A 88 10.92 -10.29 8.10
N VAL A 89 11.41 -9.59 7.09
CA VAL A 89 11.17 -9.93 5.66
C VAL A 89 11.52 -11.38 5.33
N ALA A 90 12.61 -11.90 5.88
CA ALA A 90 13.04 -13.29 5.64
C ALA A 90 12.01 -14.31 6.17
N GLU A 91 11.47 -14.07 7.38
CA GLU A 91 10.44 -14.92 7.98
C GLU A 91 9.12 -14.84 7.19
N VAL A 92 8.76 -13.63 6.77
CA VAL A 92 7.59 -13.42 5.92
C VAL A 92 7.71 -14.20 4.61
N ARG A 93 8.88 -14.16 3.96
CA ARG A 93 9.13 -14.95 2.75
C ARG A 93 9.02 -16.46 2.98
N GLY A 94 9.43 -16.95 4.14
CA GLY A 94 9.23 -18.34 4.54
C GLY A 94 7.75 -18.78 4.55
N ILE A 95 6.85 -17.84 4.86
CA ILE A 95 5.41 -18.10 4.91
C ILE A 95 4.75 -17.95 3.52
N VAL A 96 5.01 -16.83 2.83
CA VAL A 96 4.31 -16.50 1.58
C VAL A 96 4.98 -17.04 0.32
N GLY A 97 6.23 -17.47 0.40
CA GLY A 97 7.02 -18.01 -0.71
C GLY A 97 7.90 -16.97 -1.41
N PRO A 98 8.82 -17.43 -2.28
CA PRO A 98 9.84 -16.56 -2.89
C PRO A 98 9.27 -15.57 -3.92
N ASP A 99 8.18 -15.92 -4.59
CA ASP A 99 7.60 -15.12 -5.66
C ASP A 99 6.62 -14.05 -5.16
N ALA A 100 6.25 -14.09 -3.88
CA ALA A 100 5.32 -13.13 -3.32
C ALA A 100 5.91 -11.72 -3.23
N ILE A 101 5.07 -10.72 -3.37
CA ILE A 101 5.44 -9.32 -3.15
C ILE A 101 5.58 -9.06 -1.65
N VAL A 102 6.75 -8.61 -1.19
CA VAL A 102 6.96 -8.24 0.21
C VAL A 102 7.36 -6.77 0.30
N GLY A 103 6.50 -5.96 0.93
CA GLY A 103 6.78 -4.56 1.19
C GLY A 103 7.28 -4.34 2.62
N LEU A 104 8.20 -3.39 2.80
CA LEU A 104 8.72 -3.01 4.11
C LEU A 104 8.59 -1.51 4.34
N SER A 105 7.94 -1.12 5.44
CA SER A 105 7.83 0.28 5.87
C SER A 105 9.18 0.82 6.34
N THR A 106 9.53 2.06 5.97
CA THR A 106 10.73 2.77 6.43
C THR A 106 10.38 4.22 6.75
N HIS A 107 10.98 4.75 7.82
CA HIS A 107 10.62 6.06 8.38
C HIS A 107 11.81 7.01 8.52
N ASP A 108 13.03 6.56 8.31
CA ASP A 108 14.25 7.34 8.32
C ASP A 108 15.33 6.72 7.42
N ARG A 109 16.45 7.41 7.26
CA ARG A 109 17.55 6.96 6.39
C ARG A 109 18.17 5.64 6.84
N ALA A 110 18.32 5.44 8.14
CA ALA A 110 18.92 4.21 8.69
C ALA A 110 18.02 2.98 8.37
N GLN A 111 16.69 3.13 8.52
CA GLN A 111 15.75 2.10 8.15
C GLN A 111 15.73 1.84 6.64
N VAL A 112 15.84 2.89 5.80
CA VAL A 112 15.99 2.72 4.34
C VAL A 112 17.25 1.92 4.03
N ASP A 113 18.40 2.27 4.62
CA ASP A 113 19.66 1.57 4.37
C ASP A 113 19.59 0.10 4.80
N ALA A 114 19.04 -0.18 5.96
CA ALA A 114 18.83 -1.55 6.43
C ALA A 114 17.88 -2.34 5.52
N ALA A 115 16.78 -1.71 5.08
CA ALA A 115 15.77 -2.35 4.23
C ALA A 115 16.32 -2.68 2.83
N LEU A 116 17.24 -1.91 2.29
CA LEU A 116 17.90 -2.19 1.01
C LEU A 116 18.67 -3.51 1.02
N ALA A 117 19.19 -3.94 2.18
CA ALA A 117 19.90 -5.20 2.36
C ALA A 117 18.97 -6.42 2.54
N THR A 118 17.66 -6.22 2.63
CA THR A 118 16.67 -7.32 2.76
C THR A 118 16.15 -7.79 1.41
N ASP A 119 15.40 -8.91 1.39
CA ASP A 119 14.68 -9.40 0.21
C ASP A 119 13.29 -8.75 0.02
N ALA A 120 13.07 -7.55 0.58
CA ALA A 120 11.86 -6.79 0.32
C ALA A 120 11.75 -6.42 -1.16
N THR A 121 10.56 -6.57 -1.74
CA THR A 121 10.29 -6.24 -3.15
C THR A 121 10.25 -4.71 -3.36
N TYR A 122 9.75 -3.98 -2.37
CA TYR A 122 9.69 -2.51 -2.38
C TYR A 122 9.83 -1.93 -0.97
N LEU A 123 10.23 -0.67 -0.90
CA LEU A 123 10.27 0.11 0.34
C LEU A 123 9.09 1.08 0.37
N ALA A 124 8.31 1.06 1.46
CA ALA A 124 7.33 2.11 1.72
C ALA A 124 7.99 3.19 2.59
N VAL A 125 8.03 4.40 2.06
CA VAL A 125 8.70 5.55 2.69
C VAL A 125 7.66 6.53 3.20
N GLY A 126 7.66 6.81 4.49
CA GLY A 126 6.71 7.76 5.07
C GLY A 126 6.69 7.82 6.60
N PRO A 127 5.80 8.67 7.17
CA PRO A 127 4.83 9.52 6.47
C PRO A 127 5.50 10.72 5.79
N ILE A 128 5.14 10.98 4.51
CA ILE A 128 5.74 12.08 3.75
C ILE A 128 5.21 13.43 4.21
N PHE A 129 3.91 13.53 4.40
CA PHE A 129 3.21 14.70 4.95
C PHE A 129 2.52 14.34 6.26
N SER A 130 2.15 15.34 7.04
CA SER A 130 1.35 15.13 8.25
C SER A 130 0.04 14.42 7.91
N THR A 131 -0.31 13.43 8.71
CA THR A 131 -1.53 12.63 8.54
C THR A 131 -2.08 12.24 9.89
N VAL A 132 -3.39 12.18 9.99
CA VAL A 132 -4.13 11.68 11.16
C VAL A 132 -4.72 10.27 10.92
N THR A 133 -4.61 9.77 9.69
CA THR A 133 -5.23 8.48 9.29
C THR A 133 -4.58 7.27 9.96
N LYS A 134 -3.27 7.34 10.22
CA LYS A 134 -2.50 6.30 10.91
C LYS A 134 -1.55 6.99 11.86
N ASP A 135 -1.69 6.71 13.15
CA ASP A 135 -0.64 7.05 14.10
C ASP A 135 0.54 6.09 13.88
N THR A 136 1.62 6.62 13.38
CA THR A 136 2.86 5.88 13.16
C THR A 136 3.91 6.18 14.22
N GLY A 137 3.63 7.12 15.13
CA GLY A 137 4.60 7.66 16.07
C GLY A 137 5.69 8.54 15.41
N TYR A 138 5.59 8.77 14.10
CA TYR A 138 6.57 9.55 13.33
C TYR A 138 5.98 10.85 12.82
N THR A 139 6.75 11.93 12.89
CA THR A 139 6.44 13.20 12.22
C THR A 139 6.64 13.09 10.71
N ALA A 140 6.09 14.02 9.95
CA ALA A 140 6.27 14.09 8.50
C ALA A 140 7.77 14.11 8.13
N ARG A 141 8.17 13.26 7.19
CA ARG A 141 9.57 13.09 6.76
C ARG A 141 9.94 13.91 5.54
N GLY A 142 8.94 14.50 4.89
CA GLY A 142 9.13 15.31 3.69
C GLY A 142 9.54 14.50 2.46
N LEU A 143 9.66 15.20 1.34
CA LEU A 143 10.07 14.63 0.07
C LEU A 143 11.56 14.20 0.05
N GLU A 144 12.35 14.74 0.95
CA GLU A 144 13.79 14.43 1.06
C GLU A 144 14.05 12.95 1.34
N LEU A 145 13.21 12.29 2.15
CA LEU A 145 13.36 10.87 2.42
C LEU A 145 13.00 10.02 1.19
N VAL A 146 12.02 10.46 0.39
CA VAL A 146 11.69 9.81 -0.91
C VAL A 146 12.89 9.90 -1.84
N SER A 147 13.46 11.11 -2.02
CA SER A 147 14.65 11.33 -2.88
C SER A 147 15.86 10.56 -2.37
N TYR A 148 16.03 10.42 -1.07
CA TYR A 148 17.10 9.61 -0.49
C TYR A 148 16.98 8.12 -0.83
N ALA A 149 15.75 7.59 -0.81
CA ALA A 149 15.49 6.17 -1.09
C ALA A 149 15.45 5.84 -2.58
N ALA A 150 15.09 6.82 -3.42
CA ALA A 150 14.92 6.63 -4.87
C ALA A 150 16.24 6.25 -5.57
N GLY A 151 16.14 5.37 -6.57
CA GLY A 151 17.28 4.96 -7.40
C GLY A 151 18.30 4.05 -6.72
N ARG A 152 18.03 3.57 -5.52
CA ARG A 152 18.96 2.74 -4.71
C ARG A 152 18.70 1.23 -4.82
N GLY A 153 18.14 0.77 -5.93
CA GLY A 153 17.98 -0.66 -6.25
C GLY A 153 16.62 -1.27 -5.92
N LYS A 154 15.78 -0.60 -5.11
CA LYS A 154 14.41 -1.04 -4.84
C LYS A 154 13.40 0.04 -5.21
N PRO A 155 12.22 -0.33 -5.75
CA PRO A 155 11.13 0.62 -5.97
C PRO A 155 10.68 1.28 -4.66
N VAL A 156 10.37 2.58 -4.72
CA VAL A 156 9.91 3.37 -3.58
C VAL A 156 8.42 3.62 -3.68
N VAL A 157 7.67 3.19 -2.68
CA VAL A 157 6.26 3.51 -2.48
C VAL A 157 6.17 4.63 -1.44
N ALA A 158 5.76 5.81 -1.84
CA ALA A 158 5.56 6.92 -0.90
C ALA A 158 4.19 6.82 -0.23
N ILE A 159 4.13 7.11 1.08
CA ILE A 159 2.90 7.04 1.89
C ILE A 159 2.83 8.17 2.92
N GLY A 160 1.62 8.52 3.30
CA GLY A 160 1.31 9.45 4.41
C GLY A 160 0.99 10.86 3.94
N GLY A 161 -0.27 11.27 4.12
CA GLY A 161 -0.78 12.60 3.79
C GLY A 161 -0.72 12.97 2.31
N ILE A 162 -0.67 11.97 1.43
CA ILE A 162 -0.63 12.18 -0.02
C ILE A 162 -2.05 12.48 -0.51
N THR A 163 -2.21 13.63 -1.15
CA THR A 163 -3.43 14.06 -1.84
C THR A 163 -3.18 14.11 -3.35
N LEU A 164 -4.26 14.20 -4.12
CA LEU A 164 -4.15 14.32 -5.58
C LEU A 164 -3.30 15.52 -5.99
N GLU A 165 -3.45 16.65 -5.29
CA GLU A 165 -2.73 17.89 -5.56
C GLU A 165 -1.22 17.77 -5.27
N ARG A 166 -0.84 16.86 -4.36
CA ARG A 166 0.56 16.59 -3.99
C ARG A 166 1.21 15.48 -4.82
N ALA A 167 0.41 14.69 -5.55
CA ALA A 167 0.86 13.49 -6.25
C ALA A 167 2.05 13.77 -7.18
N ALA A 168 1.98 14.84 -7.98
CA ALA A 168 3.04 15.19 -8.93
C ALA A 168 4.39 15.48 -8.23
N SER A 169 4.39 16.20 -7.09
CA SER A 169 5.61 16.51 -6.34
C SER A 169 6.24 15.27 -5.72
N VAL A 170 5.43 14.30 -5.27
CA VAL A 170 5.94 13.04 -4.70
C VAL A 170 6.56 12.17 -5.80
N VAL A 171 5.95 12.12 -6.98
CA VAL A 171 6.52 11.43 -8.15
C VAL A 171 7.83 12.09 -8.59
N ALA A 172 7.87 13.43 -8.66
CA ALA A 172 9.08 14.19 -9.00
C ALA A 172 10.24 13.95 -8.02
N ALA A 173 9.92 13.65 -6.74
CA ALA A 173 10.92 13.26 -5.75
C ALA A 173 11.48 11.83 -5.95
N GLY A 174 10.96 11.07 -6.91
CA GLY A 174 11.45 9.74 -7.27
C GLY A 174 10.61 8.57 -6.77
N ALA A 175 9.38 8.81 -6.26
CA ALA A 175 8.49 7.74 -5.89
C ALA A 175 8.04 6.93 -7.12
N SER A 176 8.16 5.61 -7.06
CA SER A 176 7.70 4.67 -8.08
C SER A 176 6.19 4.44 -8.00
N ALA A 177 5.64 4.56 -6.80
CA ALA A 177 4.20 4.41 -6.53
C ALA A 177 3.76 5.29 -5.36
N LEU A 178 2.48 5.62 -5.33
CA LEU A 178 1.83 6.34 -4.24
C LEU A 178 0.84 5.42 -3.53
N ALA A 179 1.02 5.26 -2.21
CA ALA A 179 0.06 4.58 -1.35
C ALA A 179 -0.90 5.62 -0.74
N VAL A 180 -2.19 5.47 -1.02
CA VAL A 180 -3.22 6.43 -0.61
C VAL A 180 -4.32 5.72 0.17
N ILE A 181 -4.72 6.32 1.29
CA ILE A 181 -5.81 5.84 2.16
C ILE A 181 -6.99 6.81 2.12
N SER A 182 -6.90 7.91 2.86
CA SER A 182 -8.03 8.80 3.12
C SER A 182 -8.41 9.67 1.92
N ASP A 183 -7.47 10.01 1.06
CA ASP A 183 -7.73 10.91 -0.06
C ASP A 183 -8.60 10.28 -1.16
N ILE A 184 -8.62 8.94 -1.25
CA ILE A 184 -9.58 8.24 -2.13
C ILE A 184 -11.03 8.36 -1.66
N LEU A 185 -11.25 8.77 -0.42
CA LEU A 185 -12.56 8.97 0.21
C LEU A 185 -12.97 10.45 0.28
N VAL A 186 -12.27 11.33 -0.42
CA VAL A 186 -12.65 12.73 -0.56
C VAL A 186 -13.75 12.85 -1.61
N GLY A 187 -14.91 13.38 -1.19
CA GLY A 187 -16.13 13.37 -2.00
C GLY A 187 -16.86 12.03 -1.92
N ASP A 188 -17.90 11.89 -2.74
CA ASP A 188 -18.81 10.73 -2.70
C ASP A 188 -18.49 9.67 -3.77
N ASP A 189 -17.45 9.90 -4.60
CA ASP A 189 -17.08 9.03 -5.73
C ASP A 189 -15.61 8.62 -5.68
N ALA A 190 -15.35 7.52 -4.97
CA ALA A 190 -14.02 6.94 -4.84
C ALA A 190 -13.46 6.46 -6.20
N GLU A 191 -14.31 5.99 -7.11
CA GLU A 191 -13.89 5.56 -8.45
C GLU A 191 -13.35 6.75 -9.26
N ALA A 192 -14.07 7.87 -9.29
CA ALA A 192 -13.61 9.08 -9.96
C ALA A 192 -12.32 9.64 -9.34
N ARG A 193 -12.19 9.60 -7.99
CA ARG A 193 -10.98 10.06 -7.30
C ARG A 193 -9.77 9.18 -7.66
N VAL A 194 -9.92 7.87 -7.67
CA VAL A 194 -8.87 6.92 -8.10
C VAL A 194 -8.49 7.17 -9.56
N ARG A 195 -9.46 7.35 -10.46
CA ARG A 195 -9.22 7.66 -11.88
C ARG A 195 -8.40 8.94 -12.05
N ALA A 196 -8.68 9.97 -11.25
CA ALA A 196 -7.92 11.20 -11.26
C ALA A 196 -6.46 11.00 -10.83
N PHE A 197 -6.19 10.18 -9.80
CA PHE A 197 -4.82 9.80 -9.43
C PHE A 197 -4.11 9.05 -10.56
N VAL A 198 -4.78 8.06 -11.15
CA VAL A 198 -4.19 7.24 -12.22
C VAL A 198 -3.80 8.11 -13.42
N ALA A 199 -4.58 9.13 -13.75
CA ALA A 199 -4.32 10.04 -14.87
C ALA A 199 -3.04 10.88 -14.69
N VAL A 200 -2.60 11.14 -13.46
CA VAL A 200 -1.40 11.96 -13.18
C VAL A 200 -0.16 11.14 -12.81
N LEU A 201 -0.29 9.82 -12.72
CA LEU A 201 0.81 8.94 -12.32
C LEU A 201 1.52 8.32 -13.53
N PRO A 202 2.84 8.08 -13.43
CA PRO A 202 3.57 7.35 -14.45
C PRO A 202 3.09 5.88 -14.52
N PRO A 203 3.38 5.19 -15.64
CA PRO A 203 3.10 3.76 -15.80
C PRO A 203 3.67 2.94 -14.64
N ASN A 204 3.07 1.77 -14.40
CA ASN A 204 3.46 0.86 -13.33
C ASN A 204 4.91 0.39 -13.47
N PRO A 205 5.81 0.72 -12.54
CA PRO A 205 7.21 0.27 -12.58
C PRO A 205 7.38 -1.20 -12.19
N PHE A 206 6.35 -1.81 -11.59
CA PHE A 206 6.33 -3.22 -11.20
C PHE A 206 5.73 -4.13 -12.29
N LYS A 207 5.47 -3.60 -13.49
CA LYS A 207 5.23 -4.43 -14.67
C LYS A 207 6.56 -5.09 -15.04
N VAL A 208 6.83 -6.20 -14.40
CA VAL A 208 7.95 -7.06 -14.74
C VAL A 208 7.38 -8.28 -15.47
N TYR A 209 7.77 -8.44 -16.64
CA TYR A 209 8.31 -9.51 -17.43
C TYR A 209 7.71 -10.87 -17.15
#